data_55a82c356817934db5e4c47535eefd8b
#
_entry.id   55a82c356817934db5e4c47535eefd8b
#
_cell.length_a   1.000
_cell.length_b   1.000
_cell.length_c   1.000
_cell.angle_alpha   90.00
_cell.angle_beta   90.00
_cell.angle_gamma   90.00
#
_symmetry.space_group_name_H-M   'P 1'
#
loop_
_entity.id
_entity.type
_entity.pdbx_description
1 polymer ?
#
loop_
_entity_poly.entity_id
_entity_poly.type
_entity_poly.pdbx_seq_one_letter_code
_entity_poly.pdbx_strand_id
1 'polypeptide(L)'
;MKFVVQRVSSADVKIEGEIAGKIDKGFLVLIGVSAADLKGDAKAISDKLVKKLVNLRIFDDEEGKTNLDLNAVDGKLLLISQFTLYADCKKGNRPSFINAGAPGPAEEIYGYIIDKCKEELGSDRVECGVFGADMKVSLVNDGPFTIILDSAEIF
;
A
#
# COMPACT_ATOMS: atom_id res chain seq x y z
N MET A 1 -6.81 4.30 8.53
CA MET A 1 -5.98 4.11 7.32
C MET A 1 -5.78 2.64 7.08
N LYS A 2 -5.87 2.20 5.81
CA LYS A 2 -5.73 0.78 5.45
C LYS A 2 -4.64 0.58 4.41
N PHE A 3 -3.77 -0.39 4.65
CA PHE A 3 -2.84 -0.92 3.66
C PHE A 3 -3.22 -2.37 3.37
N VAL A 4 -3.52 -2.69 2.12
CA VAL A 4 -3.65 -4.08 1.68
C VAL A 4 -2.33 -4.46 1.02
N VAL A 5 -1.59 -5.33 1.70
CA VAL A 5 -0.22 -5.72 1.35
C VAL A 5 -0.25 -7.09 0.68
N GLN A 6 0.23 -7.17 -0.54
CA GLN A 6 0.38 -8.42 -1.28
C GLN A 6 1.85 -8.70 -1.56
N ARG A 7 2.35 -9.86 -1.11
CA ARG A 7 3.69 -10.34 -1.48
C ARG A 7 3.69 -10.72 -2.95
N VAL A 8 4.64 -10.17 -3.71
CA VAL A 8 4.71 -10.37 -5.16
C VAL A 8 6.08 -10.83 -5.62
N SER A 9 6.13 -11.63 -6.68
CA SER A 9 7.34 -11.89 -7.45
C SER A 9 7.59 -10.82 -8.51
N SER A 10 6.52 -10.15 -8.97
CA SER A 10 6.55 -8.98 -9.84
C SER A 10 5.23 -8.22 -9.77
N ALA A 11 5.28 -6.91 -9.98
CA ALA A 11 4.09 -6.08 -10.15
C ALA A 11 4.42 -4.85 -10.99
N ASP A 12 3.43 -4.35 -11.73
CA ASP A 12 3.53 -3.10 -12.47
C ASP A 12 2.19 -2.34 -12.46
N VAL A 13 2.27 -1.05 -12.71
CA VAL A 13 1.12 -0.19 -12.93
C VAL A 13 1.28 0.57 -14.23
N LYS A 14 0.24 0.55 -15.07
CA LYS A 14 0.17 1.27 -16.33
C LYS A 14 -0.88 2.37 -16.27
N ILE A 15 -0.57 3.50 -16.87
CA ILE A 15 -1.45 4.64 -17.08
C ILE A 15 -1.37 4.98 -18.57
N GLU A 16 -2.53 5.02 -19.24
CA GLU A 16 -2.61 5.25 -20.70
C GLU A 16 -1.69 4.33 -21.53
N GLY A 17 -1.52 3.09 -21.06
CA GLY A 17 -0.68 2.07 -21.72
C GLY A 17 0.81 2.12 -21.39
N GLU A 18 1.27 3.18 -20.70
CA GLU A 18 2.68 3.35 -20.31
C GLU A 18 2.92 2.90 -18.87
N ILE A 19 4.08 2.29 -18.62
CA ILE A 19 4.48 1.87 -17.26
C ILE A 19 4.80 3.10 -16.42
N ALA A 20 4.03 3.32 -15.34
CA ALA A 20 4.29 4.36 -14.35
C ALA A 20 5.17 3.87 -13.20
N GLY A 21 5.12 2.58 -12.87
CA GLY A 21 5.96 1.95 -11.84
C GLY A 21 6.01 0.46 -12.04
N LYS A 22 7.15 -0.15 -11.69
CA LYS A 22 7.38 -1.60 -11.82
C LYS A 22 8.36 -2.07 -10.77
N ILE A 23 8.05 -3.21 -10.18
CA ILE A 23 8.93 -3.91 -9.23
C ILE A 23 9.05 -5.39 -9.58
N ASP A 24 10.15 -6.00 -9.16
CA ASP A 24 10.31 -7.44 -9.06
C ASP A 24 9.80 -7.91 -7.67
N LYS A 25 10.56 -8.75 -6.96
CA LYS A 25 10.22 -9.26 -5.63
C LYS A 25 9.96 -8.13 -4.63
N GLY A 26 8.86 -8.22 -3.91
CA GLY A 26 8.52 -7.24 -2.89
C GLY A 26 7.05 -7.24 -2.51
N PHE A 27 6.48 -6.05 -2.26
CA PHE A 27 5.06 -5.86 -1.96
C PHE A 27 4.40 -4.90 -2.94
N LEU A 28 3.24 -5.30 -3.45
CA LEU A 28 2.22 -4.37 -3.93
C LEU A 28 1.38 -3.94 -2.73
N VAL A 29 1.20 -2.64 -2.53
CA VAL A 29 0.43 -2.09 -1.41
C VAL A 29 -0.67 -1.17 -1.92
N LEU A 30 -1.92 -1.55 -1.69
CA LEU A 30 -3.08 -0.67 -1.90
C LEU A 30 -3.28 0.17 -0.65
N ILE A 31 -3.34 1.51 -0.81
CA ILE A 31 -3.39 2.46 0.29
C ILE A 31 -4.73 3.21 0.27
N GLY A 32 -5.50 3.05 1.34
CA GLY A 32 -6.72 3.81 1.59
C GLY A 32 -6.57 4.76 2.76
N VAL A 33 -6.91 6.03 2.54
CA VAL A 33 -7.00 7.07 3.57
C VAL A 33 -8.47 7.35 3.83
N SER A 34 -8.91 7.32 5.09
CA SER A 34 -10.30 7.58 5.47
C SER A 34 -10.55 9.05 5.84
N ALA A 35 -11.82 9.43 5.82
CA ALA A 35 -12.24 10.72 6.35
C ALA A 35 -11.93 10.87 7.86
N ALA A 36 -11.91 9.74 8.61
CA ALA A 36 -11.56 9.75 10.03
C ALA A 36 -10.06 9.98 10.25
N ASP A 37 -9.19 9.38 9.42
CA ASP A 37 -7.74 9.63 9.49
C ASP A 37 -7.41 11.11 9.32
N LEU A 38 -8.10 11.78 8.37
CA LEU A 38 -7.86 13.20 8.06
C LEU A 38 -8.36 14.17 9.16
N LYS A 39 -9.20 13.70 10.08
CA LYS A 39 -9.62 14.47 11.27
C LYS A 39 -8.64 14.33 12.43
N GLY A 40 -7.79 13.33 12.41
CA GLY A 40 -6.76 13.07 13.41
C GLY A 40 -5.37 13.42 12.92
N ASP A 41 -4.36 12.82 13.53
CA ASP A 41 -2.95 12.94 13.08
C ASP A 41 -2.63 11.86 12.04
N ALA A 42 -3.05 12.12 10.80
CA ALA A 42 -2.85 11.19 9.68
C ALA A 42 -1.35 10.91 9.41
N LYS A 43 -0.46 11.87 9.67
CA LYS A 43 0.99 11.67 9.49
C LYS A 43 1.56 10.72 10.53
N ALA A 44 1.22 10.89 11.81
CA ALA A 44 1.65 9.96 12.86
C ALA A 44 1.11 8.53 12.65
N ILE A 45 -0.12 8.41 12.14
CA ILE A 45 -0.68 7.11 11.73
C ILE A 45 0.13 6.51 10.56
N SER A 46 0.47 7.33 9.57
CA SER A 46 1.29 6.92 8.41
C SER A 46 2.67 6.42 8.83
N ASP A 47 3.36 7.14 9.72
CA ASP A 47 4.68 6.75 10.23
C ASP A 47 4.64 5.37 10.88
N LYS A 48 3.63 5.11 11.72
CA LYS A 48 3.44 3.79 12.36
C LYS A 48 3.16 2.68 11.35
N LEU A 49 2.29 2.95 10.34
CA LEU A 49 1.96 1.96 9.31
C LEU A 49 3.14 1.67 8.39
N VAL A 50 3.89 2.69 7.97
CA VAL A 50 5.10 2.53 7.15
C VAL A 50 6.13 1.69 7.90
N LYS A 51 6.39 2.02 9.17
CA LYS A 51 7.31 1.22 10.00
C LYS A 51 6.84 -0.24 10.13
N LYS A 52 5.53 -0.46 10.29
CA LYS A 52 4.96 -1.82 10.32
C LYS A 52 5.15 -2.53 8.99
N LEU A 53 4.87 -1.84 7.87
CA LEU A 53 4.95 -2.36 6.51
C LEU A 53 6.38 -2.84 6.17
N VAL A 54 7.39 -1.98 6.37
CA VAL A 54 8.77 -2.30 5.98
C VAL A 54 9.38 -3.40 6.82
N ASN A 55 8.89 -3.60 8.05
CA ASN A 55 9.34 -4.65 8.96
C ASN A 55 8.44 -5.90 8.96
N LEU A 56 7.47 -6.01 8.04
CA LEU A 56 6.66 -7.22 7.89
C LEU A 56 7.54 -8.40 7.47
N ARG A 57 7.55 -9.42 8.31
CA ARG A 57 8.38 -10.63 8.13
C ARG A 57 7.58 -11.73 7.44
N ILE A 58 7.32 -11.55 6.15
CA ILE A 58 6.48 -12.44 5.34
C ILE A 58 7.18 -13.02 4.11
N PHE A 59 8.50 -12.94 4.03
CA PHE A 59 9.29 -13.72 3.10
C PHE A 59 9.88 -14.95 3.78
N ASP A 60 10.04 -16.02 3.03
CA ASP A 60 10.54 -17.29 3.57
C ASP A 60 12.06 -17.21 3.77
N ASP A 61 12.53 -17.80 4.88
CA ASP A 61 13.95 -18.00 5.16
C ASP A 61 14.48 -19.29 4.49
N GLU A 62 15.75 -19.61 4.75
CA GLU A 62 16.42 -20.80 4.18
C GLU A 62 15.77 -22.11 4.60
N GLU A 63 15.02 -22.14 5.70
CA GLU A 63 14.27 -23.30 6.17
C GLU A 63 12.83 -23.35 5.64
N GLY A 64 12.45 -22.39 4.78
CA GLY A 64 11.10 -22.25 4.22
C GLY A 64 10.07 -21.70 5.23
N LYS A 65 10.53 -21.07 6.33
CA LYS A 65 9.66 -20.43 7.30
C LYS A 65 9.46 -18.95 6.96
N THR A 66 8.24 -18.47 7.08
CA THR A 66 7.88 -17.06 6.95
C THR A 66 8.55 -16.24 8.06
N ASN A 67 9.63 -15.51 7.75
CA ASN A 67 10.51 -14.92 8.75
C ASN A 67 11.24 -13.67 8.33
N LEU A 68 11.47 -13.43 7.03
CA LEU A 68 12.30 -12.34 6.53
C LEU A 68 11.45 -11.12 6.12
N ASP A 69 11.98 -9.93 6.37
CA ASP A 69 11.38 -8.66 5.96
C ASP A 69 11.88 -8.18 4.58
N LEU A 70 11.42 -7.01 4.13
CA LEU A 70 11.83 -6.42 2.86
C LEU A 70 13.33 -6.17 2.75
N ASN A 71 13.98 -5.76 3.84
CA ASN A 71 15.41 -5.48 3.83
C ASN A 71 16.23 -6.75 3.67
N ALA A 72 15.84 -7.83 4.35
CA ALA A 72 16.53 -9.12 4.29
C ALA A 72 16.52 -9.74 2.88
N VAL A 73 15.52 -9.42 2.06
CA VAL A 73 15.37 -9.98 0.69
C VAL A 73 15.64 -8.97 -0.41
N ASP A 74 16.11 -7.77 -0.07
CA ASP A 74 16.26 -6.64 -1.00
C ASP A 74 14.98 -6.35 -1.80
N GLY A 75 13.84 -6.50 -1.12
CA GLY A 75 12.52 -6.35 -1.72
C GLY A 75 12.15 -4.90 -1.97
N LYS A 76 11.24 -4.68 -2.92
CA LYS A 76 10.76 -3.36 -3.36
C LYS A 76 9.30 -3.15 -3.01
N LEU A 77 8.85 -1.89 -3.05
CA LEU A 77 7.46 -1.50 -2.87
C LEU A 77 6.89 -0.92 -4.16
N LEU A 78 5.66 -1.32 -4.50
CA LEU A 78 4.81 -0.61 -5.45
C LEU A 78 3.56 -0.12 -4.71
N LEU A 79 3.47 1.20 -4.52
CA LEU A 79 2.43 1.86 -3.74
C LEU A 79 1.33 2.38 -4.67
N ILE A 80 0.08 2.00 -4.39
CA ILE A 80 -1.09 2.36 -5.21
C ILE A 80 -2.17 2.97 -4.31
N SER A 81 -2.62 4.17 -4.62
CA SER A 81 -3.76 4.78 -3.92
C SER A 81 -5.06 4.05 -4.26
N GLN A 82 -5.88 3.73 -3.25
CA GLN A 82 -7.10 2.95 -3.39
C GLN A 82 -8.18 3.41 -2.40
N PHE A 83 -8.91 4.48 -2.74
CA PHE A 83 -9.97 5.01 -1.86
C PHE A 83 -11.13 4.04 -1.64
N THR A 84 -11.36 3.12 -2.60
CA THR A 84 -12.43 2.13 -2.53
C THR A 84 -12.26 1.11 -1.40
N LEU A 85 -11.10 1.07 -0.71
CA LEU A 85 -10.93 0.31 0.53
C LEU A 85 -11.83 0.80 1.66
N TYR A 86 -12.42 2.01 1.51
CA TYR A 86 -13.42 2.58 2.41
C TYR A 86 -14.84 2.57 1.84
N ALA A 87 -15.10 1.67 0.89
CA ALA A 87 -16.46 1.44 0.38
C ALA A 87 -17.39 0.92 1.49
N ASP A 88 -18.55 1.55 1.63
CA ASP A 88 -19.65 1.04 2.46
C ASP A 88 -20.65 0.31 1.56
N CYS A 89 -20.76 -0.99 1.75
CA CYS A 89 -21.65 -1.89 1.00
C CYS A 89 -22.83 -2.40 1.86
N LYS A 90 -23.14 -1.74 2.98
CA LYS A 90 -24.20 -2.20 3.92
C LYS A 90 -25.60 -2.11 3.33
N LYS A 91 -25.84 -1.14 2.42
CA LYS A 91 -27.18 -0.91 1.83
C LYS A 91 -27.12 -1.08 0.31
N GLY A 92 -27.79 -2.14 -0.16
CA GLY A 92 -27.87 -2.43 -1.60
C GLY A 92 -26.53 -2.80 -2.23
N ASN A 93 -26.51 -2.84 -3.57
CA ASN A 93 -25.34 -3.28 -4.34
C ASN A 93 -24.49 -2.13 -4.90
N ARG A 94 -24.87 -0.88 -4.68
CA ARG A 94 -24.08 0.30 -5.05
C ARG A 94 -23.25 0.76 -3.85
N PRO A 95 -21.92 0.65 -3.90
CA PRO A 95 -21.07 1.10 -2.81
C PRO A 95 -21.19 2.61 -2.55
N SER A 96 -21.15 3.01 -1.29
CA SER A 96 -20.97 4.40 -0.88
C SER A 96 -19.51 4.63 -0.48
N PHE A 97 -18.96 5.79 -0.84
CA PHE A 97 -17.56 6.15 -0.54
C PHE A 97 -17.47 7.30 0.47
N ILE A 98 -18.51 7.54 1.25
CA ILE A 98 -18.58 8.63 2.24
C ILE A 98 -17.50 8.53 3.32
N ASN A 99 -16.99 7.32 3.58
CA ASN A 99 -15.94 7.07 4.56
C ASN A 99 -14.53 7.28 4.01
N ALA A 100 -14.37 7.43 2.69
CA ALA A 100 -13.09 7.74 2.08
C ALA A 100 -12.68 9.21 2.37
N GLY A 101 -11.39 9.44 2.49
CA GLY A 101 -10.84 10.80 2.63
C GLY A 101 -11.12 11.65 1.40
N ALA A 102 -11.30 12.97 1.60
CA ALA A 102 -11.42 13.92 0.51
C ALA A 102 -10.16 13.87 -0.38
N PRO A 103 -10.29 13.99 -1.73
CA PRO A 103 -9.18 13.73 -2.66
C PRO A 103 -7.91 14.54 -2.38
N GLY A 104 -7.99 15.86 -2.22
CA GLY A 104 -6.81 16.71 -1.99
C GLY A 104 -6.01 16.31 -0.75
N PRO A 105 -6.61 16.32 0.47
CA PRO A 105 -5.92 15.89 1.68
C PRO A 105 -5.46 14.42 1.64
N ALA A 106 -6.22 13.54 1.00
CA ALA A 106 -5.81 12.13 0.87
C ALA A 106 -4.59 11.97 -0.06
N GLU A 107 -4.49 12.77 -1.13
CA GLU A 107 -3.33 12.82 -2.01
C GLU A 107 -2.07 13.29 -1.27
N GLU A 108 -2.19 14.34 -0.43
CA GLU A 108 -1.08 14.81 0.40
C GLU A 108 -0.56 13.72 1.35
N ILE A 109 -1.45 12.96 1.99
CA ILE A 109 -1.07 11.84 2.86
C ILE A 109 -0.46 10.69 2.05
N TYR A 110 -0.98 10.39 0.86
CA TYR A 110 -0.40 9.39 -0.02
C TYR A 110 1.04 9.77 -0.43
N GLY A 111 1.28 11.03 -0.80
CA GLY A 111 2.61 11.55 -1.08
C GLY A 111 3.55 11.44 0.12
N TYR A 112 3.06 11.80 1.32
CA TYR A 112 3.81 11.65 2.57
C TYR A 112 4.21 10.20 2.85
N ILE A 113 3.31 9.24 2.62
CA ILE A 113 3.60 7.80 2.79
C ILE A 113 4.71 7.34 1.82
N ILE A 114 4.66 7.79 0.55
CA ILE A 114 5.69 7.49 -0.44
C ILE A 114 7.06 7.99 0.04
N ASP A 115 7.13 9.25 0.50
CA ASP A 115 8.38 9.84 0.98
C ASP A 115 8.92 9.08 2.21
N LYS A 116 8.06 8.72 3.15
CA LYS A 116 8.44 7.91 4.31
C LYS A 116 8.94 6.51 3.92
N CYS A 117 8.32 5.85 2.96
CA CYS A 117 8.83 4.57 2.44
C CYS A 117 10.21 4.72 1.80
N LYS A 118 10.45 5.82 1.07
CA LYS A 118 11.76 6.13 0.49
C LYS A 118 12.83 6.44 1.54
N GLU A 119 12.46 7.11 2.62
CA GLU A 119 13.36 7.34 3.77
C GLU A 119 13.80 6.01 4.42
N GLU A 120 12.88 5.05 4.57
CA GLU A 120 13.14 3.76 5.24
C GLU A 120 13.89 2.75 4.35
N LEU A 121 13.61 2.71 3.04
CA LEU A 121 14.12 1.67 2.13
C LEU A 121 15.13 2.17 1.09
N GLY A 122 15.18 3.47 0.84
CA GLY A 122 15.87 4.05 -0.31
C GLY A 122 14.95 4.28 -1.51
N SER A 123 15.21 5.37 -2.25
CA SER A 123 14.35 5.82 -3.35
C SER A 123 14.32 4.85 -4.53
N ASP A 124 15.36 4.06 -4.74
CA ASP A 124 15.50 3.04 -5.80
C ASP A 124 14.66 1.77 -5.55
N ARG A 125 14.12 1.64 -4.33
CA ARG A 125 13.30 0.49 -3.92
C ARG A 125 11.82 0.80 -3.79
N VAL A 126 11.38 2.03 -4.09
CA VAL A 126 9.99 2.47 -3.94
C VAL A 126 9.48 3.04 -5.25
N GLU A 127 8.53 2.33 -5.84
CA GLU A 127 7.75 2.74 -7.01
C GLU A 127 6.31 3.08 -6.60
N CYS A 128 5.61 3.89 -7.38
CA CYS A 128 4.24 4.26 -7.08
C CYS A 128 3.41 4.52 -8.34
N GLY A 129 2.10 4.42 -8.19
CA GLY A 129 1.14 4.93 -9.15
C GLY A 129 0.89 6.43 -8.99
N VAL A 130 -0.02 6.96 -9.79
CA VAL A 130 -0.44 8.37 -9.76
C VAL A 130 -1.81 8.48 -9.12
N PHE A 131 -1.94 9.33 -8.10
CA PHE A 131 -3.19 9.53 -7.39
C PHE A 131 -4.29 10.02 -8.35
N GLY A 132 -5.46 9.38 -8.28
CA GLY A 132 -6.63 9.74 -9.10
C GLY A 132 -6.57 9.31 -10.57
N ALA A 133 -5.46 8.76 -11.05
CA ALA A 133 -5.36 8.25 -12.42
C ALA A 133 -6.13 6.93 -12.61
N ASP A 134 -6.54 6.65 -13.85
CA ASP A 134 -7.00 5.32 -14.24
C ASP A 134 -5.79 4.39 -14.40
N MET A 135 -5.61 3.50 -13.42
CA MET A 135 -4.44 2.62 -13.32
C MET A 135 -4.81 1.19 -13.65
N LYS A 136 -3.98 0.54 -14.50
CA LYS A 136 -4.04 -0.91 -14.74
C LYS A 136 -2.91 -1.56 -13.96
N VAL A 137 -3.26 -2.23 -12.88
CA VAL A 137 -2.31 -2.85 -11.95
C VAL A 137 -2.21 -4.34 -12.24
N SER A 138 -1.01 -4.81 -12.55
CA SER A 138 -0.71 -6.22 -12.79
C SER A 138 0.22 -6.73 -11.72
N LEU A 139 0.00 -7.94 -11.23
CA LEU A 139 0.85 -8.54 -10.21
C LEU A 139 0.83 -10.07 -10.28
N VAL A 140 1.90 -10.68 -9.79
CA VAL A 140 1.92 -12.10 -9.44
C VAL A 140 1.99 -12.20 -7.93
N ASN A 141 0.86 -12.55 -7.29
CA ASN A 141 0.80 -12.77 -5.84
C ASN A 141 1.51 -14.08 -5.52
N ASP A 142 2.64 -13.95 -4.83
CA ASP A 142 3.51 -15.06 -4.49
C ASP A 142 3.06 -15.70 -3.17
N GLY A 143 2.41 -16.87 -3.30
CA GLY A 143 1.95 -17.60 -2.14
C GLY A 143 0.62 -18.33 -2.28
N PRO A 144 -0.57 -17.72 -2.46
CA PRO A 144 -0.85 -16.28 -2.34
C PRO A 144 -0.63 -15.77 -0.91
N PHE A 145 -0.24 -14.51 -0.78
CA PHE A 145 0.01 -13.89 0.52
C PHE A 145 -0.51 -12.47 0.53
N THR A 146 -1.56 -12.21 1.31
CA THR A 146 -2.23 -10.91 1.41
C THR A 146 -2.53 -10.60 2.86
N ILE A 147 -2.09 -9.43 3.34
CA ILE A 147 -2.28 -8.94 4.70
C ILE A 147 -2.95 -7.58 4.66
N ILE A 148 -3.88 -7.33 5.57
CA ILE A 148 -4.49 -6.02 5.80
C ILE A 148 -3.88 -5.43 7.06
N LEU A 149 -3.27 -4.24 6.93
CA LEU A 149 -2.89 -3.40 8.05
C LEU A 149 -3.94 -2.30 8.19
N ASP A 150 -4.81 -2.40 9.16
CA ASP A 150 -5.81 -1.38 9.48
C ASP A 150 -5.42 -0.63 10.74
N SER A 151 -5.17 0.68 10.63
CA SER A 151 -4.76 1.50 11.77
C SER A 151 -5.78 1.49 12.91
N ALA A 152 -7.07 1.30 12.61
CA ALA A 152 -8.12 1.23 13.62
C ALA A 152 -8.10 -0.08 14.43
N GLU A 153 -7.41 -1.12 13.94
CA GLU A 153 -7.33 -2.43 14.59
C GLU A 153 -5.99 -2.66 15.28
N ILE A 154 -4.92 -2.02 14.80
CA ILE A 154 -3.55 -2.30 15.26
C ILE A 154 -2.91 -1.20 16.11
N PHE A 155 -3.57 -0.03 16.28
CA PHE A 155 -3.06 1.09 17.10
C PHE A 155 -4.08 1.62 18.08
#